data_a0407de51e5e800be8a50a31b532a036
#
_entry.id   a0407de51e5e800be8a50a31b532a036
#
_cell.length_a   1.000
_cell.length_b   1.000
_cell.length_c   1.000
_cell.angle_alpha   90.00
_cell.angle_beta   90.00
_cell.angle_gamma   90.00
#
_symmetry.space_group_name_H-M   'P 1'
#
loop_
_entity.id
_entity.type
_entity.pdbx_description
1 polymer ?
#
loop_
_entity_poly.entity_id
_entity_poly.type
_entity_poly.pdbx_seq_one_letter_code
_entity_poly.pdbx_strand_id
1 'polypeptide(L)'
;MKKPRKTQQRTRQRTPEQAEARKLVTFLETGELLAGTLQLIEAMSQILAILGRHHGMKRSSVMLLDHDTNELRVVASHGLDETEARRVRYQLGEGVSGRVAQTGKPVVVPQISREPMFLDRLGARRKSLRKELTFICVPVLVNRKPVGVLGVDLDYKAERDYERATKFLSIIATMIAQAIKVDHLIESDKQRLLDENIHLKQELRERYDFSHIIGNSGPLRQVYEQVTQVARTNTTVLLRGESGAGKELIAHAIHYNSLRAK
;
A
#
# COMPACT_ATOMS: atom_id res chain seq x y z
N MET A 1 -34.19 -28.86 -49.61
CA MET A 1 -33.79 -28.55 -48.24
C MET A 1 -32.34 -28.09 -48.25
N LYS A 2 -32.07 -26.78 -48.15
CA LYS A 2 -30.72 -26.18 -48.10
C LYS A 2 -30.20 -26.14 -46.65
N LYS A 3 -29.09 -26.79 -46.32
CA LYS A 3 -28.44 -26.72 -45.00
C LYS A 3 -27.88 -25.31 -44.75
N PRO A 4 -28.00 -24.74 -43.54
CA PRO A 4 -27.43 -23.44 -43.24
C PRO A 4 -25.90 -23.55 -43.13
N ARG A 5 -25.21 -22.59 -43.76
CA ARG A 5 -23.75 -22.40 -43.70
C ARG A 5 -23.39 -21.92 -42.27
N LYS A 6 -22.61 -22.71 -41.55
CA LYS A 6 -21.98 -22.27 -40.30
C LYS A 6 -21.00 -21.12 -40.61
N THR A 7 -21.37 -19.93 -40.15
CA THR A 7 -20.47 -18.78 -40.16
C THR A 7 -19.32 -19.03 -39.17
N GLN A 8 -18.16 -19.36 -39.71
CA GLN A 8 -16.92 -19.41 -38.93
C GLN A 8 -16.59 -17.98 -38.48
N GLN A 9 -16.74 -17.67 -37.20
CA GLN A 9 -16.17 -16.49 -36.60
C GLN A 9 -14.63 -16.59 -36.69
N ARG A 10 -14.06 -15.97 -37.71
CA ARG A 10 -12.62 -15.71 -37.83
C ARG A 10 -12.22 -14.79 -36.67
N THR A 11 -11.55 -15.36 -35.68
CA THR A 11 -10.83 -14.59 -34.65
C THR A 11 -9.82 -13.71 -35.40
N ARG A 12 -10.10 -12.40 -35.51
CA ARG A 12 -9.20 -11.42 -36.13
C ARG A 12 -7.85 -11.49 -35.42
N GLN A 13 -6.85 -11.99 -36.08
CA GLN A 13 -5.45 -11.89 -35.65
C GLN A 13 -5.12 -10.40 -35.57
N ARG A 14 -4.81 -9.92 -34.36
CA ARG A 14 -4.48 -8.52 -34.07
C ARG A 14 -3.11 -8.21 -34.67
N THR A 15 -2.95 -7.06 -35.32
CA THR A 15 -1.65 -6.62 -35.84
C THR A 15 -0.68 -6.32 -34.70
N PRO A 16 0.65 -6.50 -34.90
CA PRO A 16 1.69 -6.18 -33.92
C PRO A 16 1.57 -4.72 -33.41
N GLU A 17 1.24 -3.76 -34.27
CA GLU A 17 1.03 -2.35 -33.93
C GLU A 17 -0.12 -2.14 -32.93
N GLN A 18 -1.24 -2.84 -33.11
CA GLN A 18 -2.38 -2.77 -32.20
C GLN A 18 -2.04 -3.36 -30.81
N ALA A 19 -1.15 -4.35 -30.77
CA ALA A 19 -0.68 -4.92 -29.51
C ALA A 19 0.23 -3.93 -28.75
N GLU A 20 1.11 -3.21 -29.45
CA GLU A 20 1.97 -2.20 -28.84
C GLU A 20 1.17 -0.98 -28.38
N ALA A 21 0.26 -0.46 -29.22
CA ALA A 21 -0.60 0.65 -28.84
C ALA A 21 -1.38 0.36 -27.52
N ARG A 22 -1.86 -0.88 -27.34
CA ARG A 22 -2.51 -1.27 -26.09
C ARG A 22 -1.61 -1.25 -24.88
N LYS A 23 -0.34 -1.64 -25.01
CA LYS A 23 0.60 -1.56 -23.90
C LYS A 23 0.80 -0.12 -23.47
N LEU A 24 0.93 0.81 -24.45
CA LEU A 24 1.06 2.23 -24.15
C LEU A 24 -0.18 2.78 -23.43
N VAL A 25 -1.38 2.43 -23.87
CA VAL A 25 -2.63 2.81 -23.19
C VAL A 25 -2.64 2.25 -21.77
N THR A 26 -2.24 0.98 -21.57
CA THR A 26 -2.17 0.37 -20.23
C THR A 26 -1.17 1.09 -19.33
N PHE A 27 -0.01 1.52 -19.85
CA PHE A 27 0.96 2.28 -19.05
C PHE A 27 0.41 3.66 -18.65
N LEU A 28 -0.28 4.36 -19.58
CA LEU A 28 -0.92 5.64 -19.29
C LEU A 28 -2.00 5.49 -18.21
N GLU A 29 -2.96 4.59 -18.39
CA GLU A 29 -4.03 4.34 -17.42
C GLU A 29 -3.46 3.93 -16.04
N THR A 30 -2.40 3.10 -16.03
CA THR A 30 -1.70 2.71 -14.79
C THR A 30 -1.07 3.91 -14.11
N GLY A 31 -0.39 4.79 -14.87
CA GLY A 31 0.24 6.00 -14.37
C GLY A 31 -0.78 6.97 -13.78
N GLU A 32 -1.89 7.21 -14.49
CA GLU A 32 -2.98 8.07 -14.03
C GLU A 32 -3.63 7.56 -12.73
N LEU A 33 -3.88 6.26 -12.63
CA LEU A 33 -4.42 5.65 -11.42
C LEU A 33 -3.49 5.82 -10.22
N LEU A 34 -2.19 5.57 -10.40
CA LEU A 34 -1.21 5.67 -9.32
C LEU A 34 -0.93 7.13 -8.91
N ALA A 35 -1.11 8.10 -9.82
CA ALA A 35 -0.95 9.52 -9.53
C ALA A 35 -2.19 10.15 -8.89
N GLY A 36 -3.39 9.62 -9.19
CA GLY A 36 -4.67 10.23 -8.82
C GLY A 36 -5.32 9.71 -7.54
N THR A 37 -4.83 8.61 -6.95
CA THR A 37 -5.47 8.01 -5.78
C THR A 37 -4.54 7.93 -4.57
N LEU A 38 -5.12 8.23 -3.40
CA LEU A 38 -4.47 8.05 -2.10
C LEU A 38 -4.63 6.61 -1.56
N GLN A 39 -5.44 5.77 -2.22
CA GLN A 39 -5.71 4.39 -1.79
C GLN A 39 -4.96 3.42 -2.70
N LEU A 40 -3.71 3.15 -2.35
CA LEU A 40 -2.79 2.32 -3.14
C LEU A 40 -3.35 0.93 -3.47
N ILE A 41 -4.02 0.26 -2.52
CA ILE A 41 -4.59 -1.09 -2.72
C ILE A 41 -5.72 -1.05 -3.76
N GLU A 42 -6.54 -0.01 -3.76
CA GLU A 42 -7.61 0.16 -4.73
C GLU A 42 -7.04 0.40 -6.13
N ALA A 43 -6.02 1.25 -6.26
CA ALA A 43 -5.30 1.46 -7.51
C ALA A 43 -4.72 0.16 -8.06
N MET A 44 -4.08 -0.66 -7.21
CA MET A 44 -3.57 -1.97 -7.61
C MET A 44 -4.70 -2.87 -8.16
N SER A 45 -5.86 -2.92 -7.51
CA SER A 45 -7.00 -3.71 -7.98
C SER A 45 -7.51 -3.25 -9.33
N GLN A 46 -7.57 -1.93 -9.57
CA GLN A 46 -7.97 -1.35 -10.85
C GLN A 46 -6.94 -1.63 -11.95
N ILE A 47 -5.64 -1.55 -11.65
CA ILE A 47 -4.56 -1.93 -12.57
C ILE A 47 -4.70 -3.40 -13.00
N LEU A 48 -4.95 -4.30 -12.06
CA LEU A 48 -5.16 -5.72 -12.37
C LEU A 48 -6.39 -5.93 -13.26
N ALA A 49 -7.47 -5.17 -13.06
CA ALA A 49 -8.65 -5.19 -13.93
C ALA A 49 -8.34 -4.67 -15.35
N ILE A 50 -7.51 -3.64 -15.50
CA ILE A 50 -7.02 -3.14 -16.79
C ILE A 50 -6.21 -4.23 -17.51
N LEU A 51 -5.31 -4.91 -16.81
CA LEU A 51 -4.56 -6.05 -17.37
C LEU A 51 -5.50 -7.16 -17.87
N GLY A 52 -6.56 -7.44 -17.12
CA GLY A 52 -7.61 -8.37 -17.53
C GLY A 52 -8.30 -7.96 -18.82
N ARG A 53 -8.77 -6.71 -18.90
CA ARG A 53 -9.51 -6.16 -20.03
C ARG A 53 -8.67 -6.04 -21.30
N HIS A 54 -7.46 -5.49 -21.19
CA HIS A 54 -6.64 -5.15 -22.35
C HIS A 54 -5.80 -6.33 -22.84
N HIS A 55 -5.33 -7.18 -21.94
CA HIS A 55 -4.34 -8.23 -22.25
C HIS A 55 -4.87 -9.65 -22.04
N GLY A 56 -6.12 -9.81 -21.60
CA GLY A 56 -6.75 -11.12 -21.39
C GLY A 56 -6.11 -11.92 -20.26
N MET A 57 -5.58 -11.23 -19.24
CA MET A 57 -5.05 -11.85 -18.04
C MET A 57 -6.22 -12.24 -17.16
N LYS A 58 -6.58 -13.51 -17.19
CA LYS A 58 -7.83 -14.02 -16.56
C LYS A 58 -7.84 -13.86 -15.05
N ARG A 59 -6.69 -14.07 -14.46
CA ARG A 59 -6.45 -13.92 -13.03
C ARG A 59 -5.12 -13.22 -12.82
N SER A 60 -5.09 -12.32 -11.88
CA SER A 60 -3.89 -11.62 -11.50
C SER A 60 -3.96 -11.24 -10.03
N SER A 61 -2.80 -11.10 -9.41
CA SER A 61 -2.69 -10.72 -8.00
C SER A 61 -1.40 -9.95 -7.75
N VAL A 62 -1.48 -8.98 -6.86
CA VAL A 62 -0.33 -8.38 -6.21
C VAL A 62 -0.25 -8.94 -4.80
N MET A 63 0.92 -9.48 -4.47
CA MET A 63 1.23 -9.95 -3.12
C MET A 63 2.35 -9.10 -2.56
N LEU A 64 2.21 -8.63 -1.33
CA LEU A 64 3.26 -7.91 -0.61
C LEU A 64 3.86 -8.79 0.47
N LEU A 65 5.16 -8.58 0.71
CA LEU A 65 5.91 -9.26 1.74
C LEU A 65 5.67 -8.56 3.07
N ASP A 66 5.18 -9.31 4.03
CA ASP A 66 5.16 -8.93 5.43
C ASP A 66 6.53 -9.27 6.03
N HIS A 67 7.30 -8.24 6.40
CA HIS A 67 8.67 -8.41 6.88
C HIS A 67 8.76 -9.04 8.27
N ASP A 68 7.71 -8.94 9.08
CA ASP A 68 7.69 -9.51 10.43
C ASP A 68 7.48 -11.03 10.40
N THR A 69 6.61 -11.48 9.49
CA THR A 69 6.26 -12.89 9.33
C THR A 69 7.02 -13.60 8.21
N ASN A 70 7.75 -12.86 7.34
CA ASN A 70 8.34 -13.35 6.09
C ASN A 70 7.35 -14.05 5.16
N GLU A 71 6.10 -13.61 5.17
CA GLU A 71 5.02 -14.15 4.35
C GLU A 71 4.59 -13.18 3.25
N LEU A 72 4.35 -13.72 2.07
CA LEU A 72 3.64 -13.01 1.01
C LEU A 72 2.13 -13.10 1.25
N ARG A 73 1.45 -11.95 1.27
CA ARG A 73 0.01 -11.85 1.40
C ARG A 73 -0.60 -11.15 0.18
N VAL A 74 -1.72 -11.67 -0.32
CA VAL A 74 -2.47 -11.02 -1.39
C VAL A 74 -3.08 -9.72 -0.87
N VAL A 75 -2.71 -8.60 -1.48
CA VAL A 75 -3.26 -7.27 -1.16
C VAL A 75 -4.25 -6.80 -2.21
N ALA A 76 -4.09 -7.21 -3.48
CA ALA A 76 -5.00 -6.91 -4.57
C ALA A 76 -5.13 -8.12 -5.49
N SER A 77 -6.31 -8.35 -6.05
CA SER A 77 -6.56 -9.44 -6.99
C SER A 77 -7.63 -9.09 -8.01
N HIS A 78 -7.56 -9.75 -9.17
CA HIS A 78 -8.59 -9.70 -10.21
C HIS A 78 -8.87 -11.10 -10.73
N GLY A 79 -10.15 -11.44 -10.93
CA GLY A 79 -10.56 -12.75 -11.40
C GLY A 79 -10.37 -13.90 -10.39
N LEU A 80 -10.15 -13.57 -9.12
CA LEU A 80 -10.06 -14.48 -7.98
C LEU A 80 -11.20 -14.16 -7.01
N ASP A 81 -11.65 -15.16 -6.26
CA ASP A 81 -12.53 -14.91 -5.12
C ASP A 81 -11.74 -14.16 -4.03
N GLU A 82 -12.27 -13.03 -3.57
CA GLU A 82 -11.58 -12.19 -2.59
C GLU A 82 -11.37 -12.90 -1.26
N THR A 83 -12.33 -13.69 -0.82
CA THR A 83 -12.26 -14.40 0.47
C THR A 83 -11.21 -15.50 0.43
N GLU A 84 -11.10 -16.21 -0.70
CA GLU A 84 -10.07 -17.21 -0.93
C GLU A 84 -8.70 -16.54 -1.10
N ALA A 85 -8.60 -15.46 -1.89
CA ALA A 85 -7.37 -14.73 -2.12
C ALA A 85 -6.76 -14.20 -0.82
N ARG A 86 -7.57 -13.63 0.08
CA ARG A 86 -7.10 -13.11 1.38
C ARG A 86 -6.56 -14.18 2.33
N ARG A 87 -6.89 -15.44 2.14
CA ARG A 87 -6.38 -16.56 2.95
C ARG A 87 -5.05 -17.11 2.45
N VAL A 88 -4.69 -16.80 1.20
CA VAL A 88 -3.47 -17.32 0.60
C VAL A 88 -2.24 -16.66 1.21
N ARG A 89 -1.31 -17.49 1.64
CA ARG A 89 0.00 -17.11 2.17
C ARG A 89 1.06 -17.96 1.51
N TYR A 90 2.22 -17.38 1.24
CA TYR A 90 3.41 -18.10 0.79
C TYR A 90 4.60 -17.65 1.62
N GLN A 91 5.40 -18.59 2.07
CA GLN A 91 6.69 -18.29 2.67
C GLN A 91 7.69 -17.85 1.60
N LEU A 92 8.72 -17.10 1.98
CA LEU A 92 9.84 -16.82 1.08
C LEU A 92 10.47 -18.14 0.60
N GLY A 93 10.68 -18.25 -0.72
CA GLY A 93 11.18 -19.48 -1.36
C GLY A 93 10.12 -20.53 -1.64
N GLU A 94 8.91 -20.39 -1.11
CA GLU A 94 7.83 -21.36 -1.30
C GLU A 94 7.11 -21.17 -2.63
N GLY A 95 7.05 -22.21 -3.45
CA GLY A 95 6.40 -22.19 -4.76
C GLY A 95 7.03 -21.17 -5.70
N VAL A 96 6.31 -20.79 -6.75
CA VAL A 96 6.80 -19.80 -7.73
C VAL A 96 6.85 -18.40 -7.15
N SER A 97 5.77 -17.96 -6.48
CA SER A 97 5.67 -16.60 -5.94
C SER A 97 6.69 -16.34 -4.83
N GLY A 98 6.84 -17.27 -3.88
CA GLY A 98 7.84 -17.15 -2.81
C GLY A 98 9.28 -17.14 -3.34
N ARG A 99 9.57 -17.94 -4.39
CA ARG A 99 10.88 -17.94 -5.05
C ARG A 99 11.19 -16.63 -5.76
N VAL A 100 10.20 -16.04 -6.46
CA VAL A 100 10.36 -14.72 -7.08
C VAL A 100 10.61 -13.64 -6.03
N ALA A 101 9.89 -13.67 -4.92
CA ALA A 101 10.11 -12.74 -3.80
C ALA A 101 11.48 -12.93 -3.16
N GLN A 102 11.97 -14.16 -3.04
CA GLN A 102 13.29 -14.44 -2.46
C GLN A 102 14.44 -14.01 -3.38
N THR A 103 14.32 -14.29 -4.68
CA THR A 103 15.44 -14.11 -5.63
C THR A 103 15.43 -12.74 -6.32
N GLY A 104 14.30 -12.04 -6.33
CA GLY A 104 14.10 -10.81 -7.10
C GLY A 104 14.16 -11.03 -8.63
N LYS A 105 14.02 -12.27 -9.09
CA LYS A 105 14.07 -12.62 -10.51
C LYS A 105 12.70 -13.09 -10.99
N PRO A 106 12.25 -12.66 -12.18
CA PRO A 106 10.98 -13.11 -12.74
C PRO A 106 11.04 -14.61 -13.07
N VAL A 107 9.88 -15.27 -12.95
CA VAL A 107 9.71 -16.68 -13.31
C VAL A 107 8.51 -16.81 -14.24
N VAL A 108 8.68 -17.58 -15.30
CA VAL A 108 7.63 -17.97 -16.24
C VAL A 108 7.41 -19.48 -16.14
N VAL A 109 6.16 -19.86 -15.93
CA VAL A 109 5.69 -21.25 -15.99
C VAL A 109 4.81 -21.39 -17.22
N PRO A 110 5.34 -21.89 -18.35
CA PRO A 110 4.58 -21.96 -19.61
C PRO A 110 3.31 -22.81 -19.50
N GLN A 111 3.40 -23.93 -18.79
CA GLN A 111 2.29 -24.87 -18.56
C GLN A 111 2.22 -25.21 -17.09
N ILE A 112 1.21 -24.66 -16.40
CA ILE A 112 1.08 -24.83 -14.94
C ILE A 112 0.80 -26.29 -14.54
N SER A 113 0.20 -27.09 -15.41
CA SER A 113 -0.08 -28.50 -15.15
C SER A 113 1.18 -29.35 -15.08
N ARG A 114 2.28 -28.91 -15.69
CA ARG A 114 3.57 -29.61 -15.80
C ARG A 114 4.63 -29.13 -14.81
N GLU A 115 4.35 -28.06 -14.04
CA GLU A 115 5.30 -27.46 -13.13
C GLU A 115 5.06 -27.94 -11.68
N PRO A 116 5.95 -28.81 -11.14
CA PRO A 116 5.77 -29.34 -9.77
C PRO A 116 5.84 -28.26 -8.69
N MET A 117 6.61 -27.18 -8.91
CA MET A 117 6.73 -26.06 -7.96
C MET A 117 5.53 -25.12 -7.96
N PHE A 118 4.60 -25.29 -8.88
CA PHE A 118 3.42 -24.46 -8.96
C PHE A 118 2.38 -24.91 -7.92
N LEU A 119 2.38 -24.24 -6.76
CA LEU A 119 1.43 -24.49 -5.70
C LEU A 119 0.11 -23.77 -6.00
N ASP A 120 -0.90 -24.53 -6.41
CA ASP A 120 -2.26 -24.01 -6.62
C ASP A 120 -3.03 -23.93 -5.30
N ARG A 121 -2.61 -23.02 -4.40
CA ARG A 121 -3.29 -22.84 -3.11
C ARG A 121 -4.69 -22.28 -3.22
N LEU A 122 -5.00 -21.66 -4.34
CA LEU A 122 -6.36 -21.16 -4.63
C LEU A 122 -7.31 -22.28 -5.06
N GLY A 123 -6.79 -23.50 -5.36
CA GLY A 123 -7.58 -24.70 -5.64
C GLY A 123 -8.58 -24.60 -6.81
N ALA A 124 -8.94 -23.37 -7.18
CA ALA A 124 -9.90 -23.05 -8.22
C ALA A 124 -9.36 -23.31 -9.64
N ARG A 125 -8.03 -23.32 -9.81
CA ARG A 125 -7.39 -23.47 -11.13
C ARG A 125 -7.55 -24.87 -11.69
N ARG A 126 -7.47 -25.90 -10.85
CA ARG A 126 -7.64 -27.32 -11.27
C ARG A 126 -9.09 -27.66 -11.57
N LYS A 127 -10.05 -27.04 -10.88
CA LYS A 127 -11.49 -27.35 -11.01
C LYS A 127 -12.17 -26.59 -12.15
N SER A 128 -11.69 -25.40 -12.51
CA SER A 128 -12.37 -24.44 -13.40
C SER A 128 -11.89 -24.48 -14.86
N LEU A 129 -10.77 -25.12 -15.19
CA LEU A 129 -10.11 -24.86 -16.47
C LEU A 129 -10.06 -26.09 -17.38
N ARG A 130 -10.87 -26.00 -18.43
CA ARG A 130 -10.78 -26.89 -19.61
C ARG A 130 -9.57 -26.57 -20.53
N LYS A 131 -8.78 -25.52 -20.21
CA LYS A 131 -7.67 -25.06 -21.02
C LYS A 131 -6.41 -24.87 -20.16
N GLU A 132 -5.27 -25.26 -20.72
CA GLU A 132 -3.96 -25.05 -20.10
C GLU A 132 -3.65 -23.56 -19.92
N LEU A 133 -3.02 -23.22 -18.81
CA LEU A 133 -2.60 -21.86 -18.47
C LEU A 133 -1.10 -21.71 -18.39
N THR A 134 -0.66 -20.50 -18.65
CA THR A 134 0.68 -19.99 -18.37
C THR A 134 0.61 -19.10 -17.14
N PHE A 135 1.55 -19.22 -16.23
CA PHE A 135 1.73 -18.30 -15.11
C PHE A 135 3.02 -17.49 -15.29
N ILE A 136 2.93 -16.18 -15.16
CA ILE A 136 4.07 -15.27 -15.14
C ILE A 136 4.08 -14.55 -13.81
N CYS A 137 5.19 -14.60 -13.09
CA CYS A 137 5.39 -13.93 -11.83
C CYS A 137 6.62 -13.02 -11.93
N VAL A 138 6.44 -11.74 -11.63
CA VAL A 138 7.51 -10.74 -11.64
C VAL A 138 7.65 -10.10 -10.27
N PRO A 139 8.88 -9.77 -9.82
CA PRO A 139 9.09 -9.12 -8.53
C PRO A 139 8.66 -7.65 -8.56
N VAL A 140 8.14 -7.17 -7.44
CA VAL A 140 7.96 -5.75 -7.13
C VAL A 140 9.15 -5.31 -6.30
N LEU A 141 10.02 -4.46 -6.88
CA LEU A 141 11.32 -4.10 -6.30
C LEU A 141 11.36 -2.63 -5.85
N VAL A 142 11.54 -2.39 -4.56
CA VAL A 142 11.84 -1.06 -4.02
C VAL A 142 13.32 -1.03 -3.62
N ASN A 143 14.09 -0.06 -4.15
CA ASN A 143 15.53 0.04 -3.91
C ASN A 143 16.28 -1.29 -4.18
N ARG A 144 15.90 -2.03 -5.24
CA ARG A 144 16.42 -3.35 -5.63
C ARG A 144 16.11 -4.50 -4.65
N LYS A 145 15.32 -4.25 -3.61
CA LYS A 145 14.86 -5.30 -2.67
C LYS A 145 13.44 -5.71 -3.03
N PRO A 146 13.13 -7.00 -3.08
CA PRO A 146 11.77 -7.46 -3.29
C PRO A 146 10.88 -7.07 -2.10
N VAL A 147 9.80 -6.33 -2.37
CA VAL A 147 8.76 -6.00 -1.39
C VAL A 147 7.47 -6.76 -1.68
N GLY A 148 7.43 -7.48 -2.81
CA GLY A 148 6.29 -8.25 -3.21
C GLY A 148 6.46 -8.83 -4.61
N VAL A 149 5.36 -9.35 -5.17
CA VAL A 149 5.30 -9.94 -6.50
C VAL A 149 4.00 -9.58 -7.20
N LEU A 150 4.05 -9.50 -8.54
CA LEU A 150 2.89 -9.44 -9.43
C LEU A 150 2.80 -10.77 -10.17
N GLY A 151 1.73 -11.53 -9.94
CA GLY A 151 1.45 -12.80 -10.60
C GLY A 151 0.27 -12.69 -11.55
N VAL A 152 0.35 -13.26 -12.74
CA VAL A 152 -0.72 -13.28 -13.73
C VAL A 152 -0.89 -14.63 -14.40
N ASP A 153 -2.15 -15.01 -14.67
CA ASP A 153 -2.51 -16.18 -15.44
C ASP A 153 -2.97 -15.78 -16.83
N LEU A 154 -2.45 -16.48 -17.84
CA LEU A 154 -2.76 -16.31 -19.25
C LEU A 154 -3.15 -17.67 -19.87
N ASP A 155 -3.98 -17.66 -20.92
CA ASP A 155 -4.17 -18.86 -21.73
C ASP A 155 -2.83 -19.30 -22.33
N TYR A 156 -2.50 -20.59 -22.22
CA TYR A 156 -1.30 -21.14 -22.84
C TYR A 156 -1.35 -20.96 -24.36
N LYS A 157 -0.22 -20.53 -24.93
CA LYS A 157 0.02 -20.45 -26.36
C LYS A 157 1.46 -20.88 -26.63
N ALA A 158 1.65 -21.89 -27.49
CA ALA A 158 2.98 -22.43 -27.80
C ALA A 158 3.96 -21.36 -28.34
N GLU A 159 3.45 -20.44 -29.18
CA GLU A 159 4.25 -19.40 -29.84
C GLU A 159 4.26 -18.06 -29.10
N ARG A 160 4.00 -18.07 -27.77
CA ARG A 160 4.01 -16.82 -27.00
C ARG A 160 5.44 -16.34 -26.77
N ASP A 161 5.69 -15.08 -27.07
CA ASP A 161 6.91 -14.38 -26.66
C ASP A 161 6.82 -14.07 -25.15
N TYR A 162 7.35 -14.97 -24.34
CA TYR A 162 7.35 -14.86 -22.88
C TYR A 162 8.29 -13.75 -22.39
N GLU A 163 9.40 -13.50 -23.09
CA GLU A 163 10.33 -12.44 -22.72
C GLU A 163 9.66 -11.07 -22.82
N ARG A 164 8.97 -10.83 -23.91
CA ARG A 164 8.23 -9.57 -24.13
C ARG A 164 7.08 -9.40 -23.12
N ALA A 165 6.36 -10.49 -22.79
CA ALA A 165 5.30 -10.47 -21.79
C ALA A 165 5.86 -10.18 -20.38
N THR A 166 6.99 -10.78 -20.02
CA THR A 166 7.67 -10.58 -18.75
C THR A 166 8.18 -9.14 -18.62
N LYS A 167 8.82 -8.59 -19.67
CA LYS A 167 9.26 -7.18 -19.70
C LYS A 167 8.09 -6.21 -19.49
N PHE A 168 6.97 -6.43 -20.17
CA PHE A 168 5.76 -5.63 -19.99
C PHE A 168 5.27 -5.64 -18.54
N LEU A 169 5.13 -6.83 -17.94
CA LEU A 169 4.70 -6.97 -16.55
C LEU A 169 5.71 -6.39 -15.56
N SER A 170 7.01 -6.48 -15.86
CA SER A 170 8.05 -5.87 -15.02
C SER A 170 7.96 -4.34 -15.00
N ILE A 171 7.55 -3.70 -16.10
CA ILE A 171 7.30 -2.25 -16.12
C ILE A 171 6.12 -1.92 -15.20
N ILE A 172 5.01 -2.65 -15.30
CA ILE A 172 3.86 -2.45 -14.41
C ILE A 172 4.25 -2.66 -12.93
N ALA A 173 5.01 -3.74 -12.64
CA ALA A 173 5.51 -3.99 -11.29
C ALA A 173 6.42 -2.87 -10.78
N THR A 174 7.23 -2.25 -11.66
CA THR A 174 8.06 -1.09 -11.31
C THR A 174 7.21 0.13 -10.99
N MET A 175 6.14 0.39 -11.74
CA MET A 175 5.21 1.50 -11.45
C MET A 175 4.53 1.29 -10.10
N ILE A 176 4.06 0.07 -9.81
CA ILE A 176 3.51 -0.29 -8.50
C ILE A 176 4.56 -0.10 -7.40
N ALA A 177 5.80 -0.52 -7.62
CA ALA A 177 6.90 -0.36 -6.66
C ALA A 177 7.18 1.11 -6.32
N GLN A 178 7.14 2.01 -7.32
CA GLN A 178 7.30 3.45 -7.08
C GLN A 178 6.15 4.02 -6.24
N ALA A 179 4.91 3.60 -6.50
CA ALA A 179 3.77 4.01 -5.71
C ALA A 179 3.86 3.52 -4.26
N ILE A 180 4.28 2.26 -4.02
CA ILE A 180 4.55 1.72 -2.68
C ILE A 180 5.62 2.55 -1.97
N LYS A 181 6.70 2.89 -2.67
CA LYS A 181 7.79 3.71 -2.10
C LYS A 181 7.30 5.08 -1.67
N VAL A 182 6.50 5.75 -2.51
CA VAL A 182 5.93 7.08 -2.19
C VAL A 182 4.98 6.97 -0.99
N ASP A 183 4.10 5.98 -0.95
CA ASP A 183 3.18 5.74 0.14
C ASP A 183 3.92 5.54 1.48
N HIS A 184 4.96 4.71 1.50
CA HIS A 184 5.81 4.50 2.68
C HIS A 184 6.54 5.78 3.13
N LEU A 185 7.00 6.62 2.18
CA LEU A 185 7.65 7.90 2.52
C LEU A 185 6.65 8.87 3.15
N ILE A 186 5.44 8.97 2.61
CA ILE A 186 4.38 9.83 3.15
C ILE A 186 4.01 9.39 4.57
N GLU A 187 3.80 8.09 4.80
CA GLU A 187 3.43 7.59 6.13
C GLU A 187 4.55 7.75 7.15
N SER A 188 5.81 7.53 6.74
CA SER A 188 6.99 7.76 7.58
C SER A 188 7.15 9.23 7.97
N ASP A 189 7.00 10.17 7.03
CA ASP A 189 7.08 11.61 7.30
C ASP A 189 5.94 12.09 8.20
N LYS A 190 4.73 11.59 7.96
CA LYS A 190 3.56 11.88 8.80
C LYS A 190 3.79 11.42 10.24
N GLN A 191 4.30 10.21 10.44
CA GLN A 191 4.60 9.69 11.78
C GLN A 191 5.68 10.52 12.47
N ARG A 192 6.75 10.86 11.76
CA ARG A 192 7.82 11.72 12.27
C ARG A 192 7.29 13.10 12.73
N LEU A 193 6.44 13.72 11.92
CA LEU A 193 5.83 15.03 12.28
C LEU A 193 4.88 14.91 13.48
N LEU A 194 4.16 13.81 13.61
CA LEU A 194 3.32 13.56 14.80
C LEU A 194 4.18 13.41 16.05
N ASP A 195 5.26 12.64 15.99
CA ASP A 195 6.16 12.42 17.12
C ASP A 195 6.87 13.73 17.51
N GLU A 196 7.33 14.52 16.54
CA GLU A 196 7.91 15.85 16.79
C GLU A 196 6.88 16.81 17.44
N ASN A 197 5.64 16.80 16.97
CA ASN A 197 4.57 17.62 17.56
C ASN A 197 4.28 17.22 19.01
N ILE A 198 4.26 15.93 19.32
CA ILE A 198 4.11 15.42 20.68
C ILE A 198 5.27 15.89 21.55
N HIS A 199 6.50 15.75 21.07
CA HIS A 199 7.70 16.14 21.78
C HIS A 199 7.71 17.66 22.07
N LEU A 200 7.46 18.50 21.06
CA LEU A 200 7.39 19.96 21.24
C LEU A 200 6.29 20.37 22.23
N LYS A 201 5.13 19.71 22.20
CA LYS A 201 4.06 19.95 23.18
C LYS A 201 4.49 19.56 24.59
N GLN A 202 5.28 18.49 24.74
CA GLN A 202 5.79 18.06 26.03
C GLN A 202 6.84 19.03 26.56
N GLU A 203 7.79 19.48 25.72
CA GLU A 203 8.75 20.52 26.11
C GLU A 203 8.08 21.81 26.56
N LEU A 204 7.02 22.22 25.81
CA LEU A 204 6.25 23.41 26.23
C LEU A 204 5.57 23.18 27.59
N ARG A 205 4.99 22.02 27.86
CA ARG A 205 4.39 21.69 29.15
C ARG A 205 5.44 21.74 30.25
N GLU A 206 6.59 21.11 30.08
CA GLU A 206 7.67 21.10 31.08
C GLU A 206 8.21 22.49 31.33
N ARG A 207 8.33 23.33 30.32
CA ARG A 207 8.79 24.72 30.44
C ARG A 207 7.80 25.60 31.24
N TYR A 208 6.52 25.31 31.17
CA TYR A 208 5.46 26.04 31.84
C TYR A 208 4.84 25.27 33.04
N ASP A 209 5.51 24.19 33.48
CA ASP A 209 5.13 23.49 34.70
C ASP A 209 5.47 24.37 35.90
N PHE A 210 4.57 24.37 36.89
CA PHE A 210 4.74 25.16 38.12
C PHE A 210 5.99 24.82 38.91
N SER A 211 6.52 23.60 38.77
CA SER A 211 7.72 23.15 39.44
C SER A 211 8.98 23.94 39.05
N HIS A 212 8.99 24.59 37.87
CA HIS A 212 10.10 25.37 37.35
C HIS A 212 9.96 26.90 37.60
N ILE A 213 8.83 27.37 38.12
CA ILE A 213 8.67 28.77 38.45
C ILE A 213 9.43 29.05 39.75
N ILE A 214 10.55 29.77 39.65
CA ILE A 214 11.45 30.10 40.76
C ILE A 214 10.71 31.06 41.70
N GLY A 215 10.26 30.57 42.82
CA GLY A 215 9.67 31.39 43.88
C GLY A 215 8.94 30.54 44.92
N ASN A 216 9.40 30.60 46.16
CA ASN A 216 8.87 29.78 47.26
C ASN A 216 8.18 30.65 48.35
N SER A 217 7.76 31.89 47.98
CA SER A 217 7.07 32.74 48.89
C SER A 217 5.62 32.25 49.18
N GLY A 218 5.14 32.46 50.42
CA GLY A 218 3.78 32.06 50.80
C GLY A 218 2.69 32.60 49.86
N PRO A 219 2.71 33.89 49.46
CA PRO A 219 1.76 34.44 48.49
C PRO A 219 1.78 33.76 47.14
N LEU A 220 2.96 33.36 46.61
CA LEU A 220 3.07 32.72 45.31
C LEU A 220 2.51 31.28 45.33
N ARG A 221 2.67 30.55 46.44
CA ARG A 221 2.03 29.24 46.63
C ARG A 221 0.52 29.31 46.55
N GLN A 222 -0.09 30.33 47.17
CA GLN A 222 -1.55 30.54 47.09
C GLN A 222 -2.00 30.78 45.64
N VAL A 223 -1.22 31.51 44.83
CA VAL A 223 -1.49 31.70 43.40
C VAL A 223 -1.45 30.36 42.67
N TYR A 224 -0.47 29.49 42.94
CA TYR A 224 -0.37 28.17 42.31
C TYR A 224 -1.54 27.24 42.66
N GLU A 225 -1.99 27.25 43.91
CA GLU A 225 -3.17 26.51 44.32
C GLU A 225 -4.42 26.96 43.54
N GLN A 226 -4.61 28.28 43.43
CA GLN A 226 -5.71 28.87 42.66
C GLN A 226 -5.62 28.48 41.16
N VAL A 227 -4.42 28.57 40.57
CA VAL A 227 -4.21 28.19 39.16
C VAL A 227 -4.54 26.71 38.91
N THR A 228 -4.14 25.83 39.83
CA THR A 228 -4.44 24.38 39.69
C THR A 228 -5.95 24.13 39.77
N GLN A 229 -6.69 24.88 40.57
CA GLN A 229 -8.14 24.77 40.65
C GLN A 229 -8.85 25.29 39.40
N VAL A 230 -8.46 26.49 38.91
CA VAL A 230 -9.14 27.11 37.76
C VAL A 230 -8.76 26.47 36.42
N ALA A 231 -7.56 25.92 36.29
CA ALA A 231 -7.11 25.28 35.07
C ALA A 231 -8.03 24.12 34.60
N ARG A 232 -8.68 23.45 35.54
CA ARG A 232 -9.61 22.33 35.25
C ARG A 232 -11.05 22.79 34.99
N THR A 233 -11.31 24.08 34.99
CA THR A 233 -12.65 24.67 34.81
C THR A 233 -12.75 25.47 33.52
N ASN A 234 -13.97 25.77 33.07
CA ASN A 234 -14.23 26.64 31.90
C ASN A 234 -14.47 28.11 32.32
N THR A 235 -13.97 28.53 33.48
CA THR A 235 -14.19 29.84 34.01
C THR A 235 -13.24 30.88 33.40
N THR A 236 -13.72 32.11 33.21
CA THR A 236 -12.88 33.23 32.80
C THR A 236 -11.98 33.64 33.96
N VAL A 237 -10.68 33.73 33.73
CA VAL A 237 -9.69 34.10 34.75
C VAL A 237 -9.13 35.47 34.44
N LEU A 238 -9.12 36.37 35.44
CA LEU A 238 -8.50 37.69 35.37
C LEU A 238 -7.22 37.69 36.20
N LEU A 239 -6.07 37.90 35.54
CA LEU A 239 -4.76 38.04 36.19
C LEU A 239 -4.43 39.50 36.42
N ARG A 240 -4.20 39.88 37.70
CA ARG A 240 -3.80 41.25 38.11
C ARG A 240 -2.42 41.23 38.75
N GLY A 241 -1.62 42.26 38.51
CA GLY A 241 -0.32 42.44 39.11
C GLY A 241 0.48 43.53 38.38
N GLU A 242 1.59 43.94 38.95
CA GLU A 242 2.50 44.94 38.37
C GLU A 242 3.10 44.52 37.05
N SER A 243 3.62 45.47 36.27
CA SER A 243 4.36 45.15 35.05
C SER A 243 5.61 44.32 35.41
N GLY A 244 5.87 43.23 34.69
CA GLY A 244 7.01 42.32 34.96
C GLY A 244 6.74 41.28 36.06
N ALA A 245 5.59 41.25 36.72
CA ALA A 245 5.25 40.30 37.80
C ALA A 245 5.03 38.85 37.33
N GLY A 246 5.34 38.49 36.08
CA GLY A 246 5.18 37.11 35.58
C GLY A 246 3.76 36.71 35.23
N LYS A 247 2.83 37.65 34.97
CA LYS A 247 1.46 37.36 34.60
C LYS A 247 1.33 36.47 33.39
N GLU A 248 2.24 36.64 32.39
CA GLU A 248 2.28 35.82 31.19
C GLU A 248 2.62 34.37 31.51
N LEU A 249 3.60 34.13 32.38
CA LEU A 249 3.94 32.77 32.83
C LEU A 249 2.76 32.08 33.51
N ILE A 250 2.03 32.80 34.35
CA ILE A 250 0.83 32.27 35.02
C ILE A 250 -0.29 31.99 34.01
N ALA A 251 -0.47 32.86 33.00
CA ALA A 251 -1.46 32.63 31.93
C ALA A 251 -1.12 31.37 31.11
N HIS A 252 0.14 31.21 30.73
CA HIS A 252 0.62 30.00 30.05
C HIS A 252 0.45 28.76 30.94
N ALA A 253 0.79 28.85 32.23
CA ALA A 253 0.65 27.74 33.16
C ALA A 253 -0.83 27.32 33.32
N ILE A 254 -1.79 28.26 33.39
CA ILE A 254 -3.23 27.96 33.37
C ILE A 254 -3.60 27.22 32.05
N HIS A 255 -3.16 27.76 30.90
CA HIS A 255 -3.49 27.18 29.60
C HIS A 255 -2.97 25.74 29.46
N TYR A 256 -1.68 25.51 29.71
CA TYR A 256 -1.06 24.19 29.53
C TYR A 256 -1.54 23.14 30.55
N ASN A 257 -2.02 23.56 31.72
CA ASN A 257 -2.64 22.66 32.71
C ASN A 257 -4.17 22.53 32.53
N SER A 258 -4.75 23.18 31.53
CA SER A 258 -6.20 23.14 31.28
C SER A 258 -6.58 21.96 30.36
N LEU A 259 -7.87 21.62 30.39
CA LEU A 259 -8.46 20.65 29.43
C LEU A 259 -8.42 21.15 27.97
N ARG A 260 -8.08 22.43 27.75
CA ARG A 260 -7.96 23.08 26.42
C ARG A 260 -6.52 23.19 25.91
N ALA A 261 -5.57 22.59 26.59
CA ALA A 261 -4.15 22.55 26.19
C ALA A 261 -3.85 21.64 24.96
N LYS A 262 -4.91 21.24 24.25
CA LYS A 262 -4.82 20.38 23.05
C LYS A 262 -4.61 21.20 21.80
#